data_9a96b240d692c25e4a78b1aecd9138ca
#
_entry.id   9a96b240d692c25e4a78b1aecd9138ca
#
_cell.length_a   1.000
_cell.length_b   1.000
_cell.length_c   1.000
_cell.angle_alpha   90.00
_cell.angle_beta   90.00
_cell.angle_gamma   90.00
#
_symmetry.space_group_name_H-M   'P 1'
#
loop_
_entity.id
_entity.type
_entity.pdbx_description
1 polymer ?
#
loop_
_entity_poly.entity_id
_entity_poly.type
_entity_poly.pdbx_seq_one_letter_code
_entity_poly.pdbx_strand_id
1 'polypeptide(L)'
;MNQLFTYKQTILLFLLINIGLLLSGCVSFTTYVVNPFSQVIDSIATIFDGNYGLAIIAITLAVRLILLPLIIKQTRASKVTQEKMKQLKPEMDAITAKYKTDQRPEAQLEMQKEMSAIYAKHGTNPFAMLSGCVPLLLQMPIYIGLYYAIKESSAIATHSFLWFELGQTDIILAIITIILYVLQAKISTLHLDNSQQQMKFILYVTPIMMCFVVFIMPSALVLYWAVGVLFLIAQTIFLKRLS
;
A
#
# COMPACT_ATOMS: atom_id res chain seq x y z
N MET A 1 -6.58 6.96 26.47
CA MET A 1 -7.81 7.43 25.77
C MET A 1 -7.51 8.59 24.82
N ASN A 2 -6.75 9.63 25.22
CA ASN A 2 -6.43 10.80 24.36
C ASN A 2 -5.61 10.47 23.09
N GLN A 3 -4.68 9.53 23.12
CA GLN A 3 -3.86 9.22 21.92
C GLN A 3 -4.64 8.52 20.79
N LEU A 4 -5.64 7.72 21.12
CA LEU A 4 -6.53 7.07 20.14
C LEU A 4 -7.48 8.09 19.47
N PHE A 5 -7.89 9.10 20.22
CA PHE A 5 -8.75 10.18 19.71
C PHE A 5 -7.99 11.08 18.72
N THR A 6 -6.76 11.44 19.05
CA THR A 6 -5.86 12.22 18.18
C THR A 6 -5.52 11.47 16.88
N TYR A 7 -5.29 10.16 16.95
CA TYR A 7 -4.98 9.34 15.77
C TYR A 7 -6.18 9.22 14.81
N LYS A 8 -7.39 9.03 15.33
CA LYS A 8 -8.61 9.03 14.50
C LYS A 8 -8.85 10.36 13.82
N GLN A 9 -8.64 11.47 14.53
CA GLN A 9 -8.78 12.81 13.97
C GLN A 9 -7.74 13.09 12.89
N THR A 10 -6.49 12.65 13.08
CA THR A 10 -5.42 12.81 12.07
C THR A 10 -5.72 12.03 10.80
N ILE A 11 -6.21 10.77 10.92
CA ILE A 11 -6.63 9.98 9.76
C ILE A 11 -7.83 10.60 9.07
N LEU A 12 -8.83 11.05 9.83
CA LEU A 12 -10.01 11.70 9.26
C LEU A 12 -9.64 12.99 8.52
N LEU A 13 -8.78 13.81 9.13
CA LEU A 13 -8.28 15.04 8.51
C LEU A 13 -7.49 14.74 7.23
N PHE A 14 -6.62 13.72 7.25
CA PHE A 14 -5.88 13.28 6.09
C PHE A 14 -6.80 12.75 4.97
N LEU A 15 -7.85 11.98 5.33
CA LEU A 15 -8.87 11.52 4.39
C LEU A 15 -9.66 12.70 3.79
N LEU A 16 -10.06 13.65 4.61
CA LEU A 16 -10.79 14.85 4.15
C LEU A 16 -9.92 15.72 3.23
N ILE A 17 -8.63 15.87 3.52
CA ILE A 17 -7.67 16.57 2.65
C ILE A 17 -7.54 15.84 1.31
N ASN A 18 -7.40 14.51 1.30
CA ASN A 18 -7.30 13.73 0.05
C ASN A 18 -8.61 13.81 -0.76
N ILE A 19 -9.78 13.71 -0.13
CA ILE A 19 -11.07 13.87 -0.79
C ILE A 19 -11.23 15.31 -1.32
N GLY A 20 -10.84 16.31 -0.55
CA GLY A 20 -10.82 17.70 -0.98
C GLY A 20 -9.92 17.95 -2.20
N LEU A 21 -8.73 17.35 -2.22
CA LEU A 21 -7.80 17.41 -3.35
C LEU A 21 -8.35 16.71 -4.60
N LEU A 22 -9.08 15.60 -4.45
CA LEU A 22 -9.74 14.90 -5.56
C LEU A 22 -10.96 15.66 -6.11
N LEU A 23 -11.64 16.43 -5.27
CA LEU A 23 -12.82 17.23 -5.63
C LEU A 23 -12.45 18.63 -6.15
N SER A 24 -11.28 19.16 -5.80
CA SER A 24 -10.81 20.46 -6.27
C SER A 24 -10.26 20.34 -7.70
N GLY A 25 -11.06 20.51 -8.69
CA GLY A 25 -10.81 20.44 -10.14
C GLY A 25 -9.35 20.40 -10.64
N CYS A 26 -9.11 19.94 -11.84
CA CYS A 26 -7.78 19.66 -12.44
C CYS A 26 -6.72 20.77 -12.24
N VAL A 27 -7.09 22.03 -12.29
CA VAL A 27 -6.16 23.18 -12.17
C VAL A 27 -5.55 23.28 -10.76
N SER A 28 -6.36 23.14 -9.72
CA SER A 28 -5.86 23.19 -8.32
C SER A 28 -4.98 22.00 -8.00
N PHE A 29 -5.31 20.83 -8.53
CA PHE A 29 -4.51 19.62 -8.31
C PHE A 29 -3.11 19.72 -8.93
N THR A 30 -3.02 20.19 -10.18
CA THR A 30 -1.73 20.41 -10.86
C THR A 30 -0.87 21.42 -10.09
N THR A 31 -1.45 22.54 -9.68
CA THR A 31 -0.70 23.61 -8.99
C THR A 31 -0.19 23.19 -7.61
N TYR A 32 -1.02 22.50 -6.82
CA TYR A 32 -0.68 22.20 -5.41
C TYR A 32 -0.04 20.84 -5.19
N VAL A 33 -0.13 19.91 -6.14
CA VAL A 33 0.42 18.57 -5.99
C VAL A 33 1.48 18.30 -7.05
N VAL A 34 1.16 18.47 -8.34
CA VAL A 34 2.06 18.07 -9.43
C VAL A 34 3.28 18.98 -9.53
N ASN A 35 3.07 20.31 -9.53
CA ASN A 35 4.18 21.26 -9.67
C ASN A 35 5.23 21.16 -8.56
N PRO A 36 4.87 21.12 -7.24
CA PRO A 36 5.84 20.91 -6.19
C PRO A 36 6.56 19.56 -6.32
N PHE A 37 5.85 18.53 -6.75
CA PHE A 37 6.42 17.20 -6.91
C PHE A 37 7.43 17.16 -8.06
N SER A 38 7.11 17.79 -9.21
CA SER A 38 8.03 17.93 -10.35
C SER A 38 9.27 18.73 -9.96
N GLN A 39 9.11 19.86 -9.24
CA GLN A 39 10.23 20.67 -8.77
C GLN A 39 11.17 19.88 -7.84
N VAL A 40 10.63 19.02 -6.97
CA VAL A 40 11.45 18.14 -6.12
C VAL A 40 12.21 17.13 -6.97
N ILE A 41 11.58 16.52 -7.99
CA ILE A 41 12.25 15.59 -8.90
C ILE A 41 13.38 16.31 -9.65
N ASP A 42 13.11 17.49 -10.23
CA ASP A 42 14.09 18.28 -10.97
C ASP A 42 15.28 18.69 -10.09
N SER A 43 14.98 19.17 -8.87
CA SER A 43 16.02 19.57 -7.90
C SER A 43 16.92 18.39 -7.51
N ILE A 44 16.36 17.20 -7.36
CA ILE A 44 17.14 16.00 -7.04
C ILE A 44 17.88 15.51 -8.30
N ALA A 45 17.26 15.59 -9.49
CA ALA A 45 17.92 15.21 -10.72
C ALA A 45 19.17 16.06 -10.99
N THR A 46 19.14 17.37 -10.65
CA THR A 46 20.33 18.24 -10.77
C THR A 46 21.51 17.77 -9.91
N ILE A 47 21.25 17.16 -8.75
CA ILE A 47 22.29 16.58 -7.88
C ILE A 47 22.96 15.36 -8.56
N PHE A 48 22.23 14.69 -9.43
CA PHE A 48 22.68 13.51 -10.19
C PHE A 48 22.97 13.83 -11.67
N ASP A 49 23.48 15.01 -11.97
CA ASP A 49 23.84 15.46 -13.32
C ASP A 49 22.70 15.31 -14.35
N GLY A 50 21.48 15.56 -13.92
CA GLY A 50 20.27 15.45 -14.75
C GLY A 50 19.70 14.03 -14.87
N ASN A 51 20.17 13.06 -14.07
CA ASN A 51 19.69 11.69 -14.14
C ASN A 51 18.37 11.52 -13.37
N TYR A 52 17.25 11.54 -14.09
CA TYR A 52 15.91 11.37 -13.52
C TYR A 52 15.64 9.97 -12.94
N GLY A 53 16.28 8.94 -13.48
CA GLY A 53 16.17 7.58 -12.93
C GLY A 53 16.73 7.49 -11.50
N LEU A 54 17.93 8.06 -11.28
CA LEU A 54 18.53 8.16 -9.95
C LEU A 54 17.72 9.07 -9.02
N ALA A 55 17.15 10.16 -9.54
CA ALA A 55 16.28 11.03 -8.77
C ALA A 55 15.04 10.27 -8.25
N ILE A 56 14.37 9.47 -9.09
CA ILE A 56 13.22 8.64 -8.69
C ILE A 56 13.62 7.62 -7.63
N ILE A 57 14.78 6.97 -7.77
CA ILE A 57 15.30 6.03 -6.76
C ILE A 57 15.54 6.76 -5.43
N ALA A 58 16.22 7.90 -5.46
CA ALA A 58 16.52 8.68 -4.26
C ALA A 58 15.25 9.16 -3.54
N ILE A 59 14.27 9.69 -4.27
CA ILE A 59 12.96 10.09 -3.72
C ILE A 59 12.25 8.89 -3.11
N THR A 60 12.22 7.75 -3.81
CA THR A 60 11.58 6.54 -3.31
C THR A 60 12.18 6.12 -1.97
N LEU A 61 13.50 6.07 -1.88
CA LEU A 61 14.21 5.69 -0.66
C LEU A 61 13.99 6.72 0.46
N ALA A 62 14.06 8.01 0.15
CA ALA A 62 13.83 9.08 1.13
C ALA A 62 12.41 8.98 1.72
N VAL A 63 11.39 8.85 0.88
CA VAL A 63 10.00 8.68 1.33
C VAL A 63 9.85 7.43 2.19
N ARG A 64 10.44 6.30 1.78
CA ARG A 64 10.39 5.04 2.54
C ARG A 64 11.07 5.18 3.91
N LEU A 65 12.19 5.87 4.00
CA LEU A 65 12.89 6.12 5.26
C LEU A 65 12.08 7.05 6.18
N ILE A 66 11.50 8.12 5.65
CA ILE A 66 10.64 9.04 6.43
C ILE A 66 9.42 8.30 6.97
N LEU A 67 8.80 7.43 6.17
CA LEU A 67 7.62 6.67 6.57
C LEU A 67 7.95 5.43 7.41
N LEU A 68 9.21 5.02 7.50
CA LEU A 68 9.64 3.81 8.20
C LEU A 68 9.12 3.71 9.64
N PRO A 69 9.24 4.74 10.52
CA PRO A 69 8.75 4.64 11.89
C PRO A 69 7.22 4.44 11.95
N LEU A 70 6.47 5.08 11.04
CA LEU A 70 5.05 4.91 10.95
C LEU A 70 4.67 3.48 10.53
N ILE A 71 5.35 2.95 9.50
CA ILE A 71 5.12 1.60 8.98
C ILE A 71 5.47 0.55 10.03
N ILE A 72 6.57 0.72 10.79
CA ILE A 72 6.93 -0.19 11.90
C ILE A 72 5.84 -0.23 12.96
N LYS A 73 5.36 0.95 13.40
CA LYS A 73 4.26 1.05 14.38
C LYS A 73 2.99 0.35 13.89
N GLN A 74 2.65 0.55 12.62
CA GLN A 74 1.51 -0.05 11.98
C GLN A 74 1.64 -1.57 11.84
N THR A 75 2.82 -2.07 11.45
CA THR A 75 3.10 -3.51 11.35
C THR A 75 2.95 -4.19 12.71
N ARG A 76 3.42 -3.57 13.79
CA ARG A 76 3.23 -4.08 15.15
C ARG A 76 1.74 -4.12 15.55
N ALA A 77 1.00 -3.06 15.28
CA ALA A 77 -0.45 -3.02 15.53
C ALA A 77 -1.21 -4.08 14.73
N SER A 78 -0.82 -4.29 13.47
CA SER A 78 -1.39 -5.32 12.61
C SER A 78 -1.14 -6.74 13.14
N LYS A 79 0.08 -7.03 13.65
CA LYS A 79 0.39 -8.34 14.28
C LYS A 79 -0.54 -8.62 15.47
N VAL A 80 -0.72 -7.64 16.38
CA VAL A 80 -1.63 -7.77 17.53
C VAL A 80 -3.07 -8.05 17.07
N THR A 81 -3.52 -7.36 16.03
CA THR A 81 -4.85 -7.58 15.45
C THR A 81 -4.97 -8.99 14.84
N GLN A 82 -3.93 -9.47 14.13
CA GLN A 82 -3.90 -10.81 13.55
C GLN A 82 -3.97 -11.91 14.62
N GLU A 83 -3.25 -11.75 15.73
CA GLU A 83 -3.27 -12.71 16.85
C GLU A 83 -4.66 -12.77 17.47
N LYS A 84 -5.30 -11.63 17.71
CA LYS A 84 -6.68 -11.57 18.18
C LYS A 84 -7.65 -12.26 17.20
N MET A 85 -7.53 -11.97 15.91
CA MET A 85 -8.35 -12.60 14.87
C MET A 85 -8.16 -14.12 14.81
N LYS A 86 -6.93 -14.62 15.06
CA LYS A 86 -6.66 -16.05 15.15
C LYS A 86 -7.42 -16.70 16.31
N GLN A 87 -7.52 -16.03 17.46
CA GLN A 87 -8.29 -16.50 18.63
C GLN A 87 -9.80 -16.49 18.38
N LEU A 88 -10.31 -15.51 17.63
CA LEU A 88 -11.74 -15.41 17.30
C LEU A 88 -12.18 -16.39 16.20
N LYS A 89 -11.22 -16.88 15.39
CA LYS A 89 -11.54 -17.70 14.22
C LYS A 89 -12.47 -18.89 14.52
N PRO A 90 -12.27 -19.71 15.56
CA PRO A 90 -13.16 -20.83 15.82
C PRO A 90 -14.61 -20.41 16.11
N GLU A 91 -14.83 -19.31 16.83
CA GLU A 91 -16.19 -18.78 17.08
C GLU A 91 -16.80 -18.23 15.77
N MET A 92 -16.03 -17.58 14.95
CA MET A 92 -16.46 -17.07 13.62
C MET A 92 -16.79 -18.19 12.63
N ASP A 93 -15.96 -19.25 12.60
CA ASP A 93 -16.17 -20.41 11.74
C ASP A 93 -17.46 -21.16 12.16
N ALA A 94 -17.76 -21.26 13.45
CA ALA A 94 -19.01 -21.83 13.97
C ALA A 94 -20.25 -21.04 13.50
N ILE A 95 -20.21 -19.71 13.57
CA ILE A 95 -21.29 -18.86 13.04
C ILE A 95 -21.43 -19.04 11.53
N THR A 96 -20.33 -19.00 10.80
CA THR A 96 -20.35 -19.16 9.34
C THR A 96 -20.94 -20.52 8.96
N ALA A 97 -20.59 -21.60 9.69
CA ALA A 97 -21.15 -22.91 9.48
C ALA A 97 -22.66 -22.98 9.77
N LYS A 98 -23.12 -22.29 10.83
CA LYS A 98 -24.55 -22.21 11.21
C LYS A 98 -25.41 -21.61 10.08
N TYR A 99 -24.92 -20.58 9.39
CA TYR A 99 -25.66 -19.88 8.35
C TYR A 99 -25.31 -20.32 6.92
N LYS A 100 -24.40 -21.29 6.74
CA LYS A 100 -23.89 -21.72 5.43
C LYS A 100 -24.98 -22.18 4.45
N THR A 101 -26.02 -22.80 4.95
CA THR A 101 -27.13 -23.35 4.15
C THR A 101 -28.33 -22.42 4.04
N ASP A 102 -28.35 -21.36 4.83
CA ASP A 102 -29.47 -20.42 4.89
C ASP A 102 -29.22 -19.22 3.99
N GLN A 103 -29.87 -19.19 2.83
CA GLN A 103 -29.70 -18.13 1.84
C GLN A 103 -30.71 -16.97 1.99
N ARG A 104 -31.51 -16.96 3.06
CA ARG A 104 -32.47 -15.88 3.30
C ARG A 104 -31.72 -14.57 3.61
N PRO A 105 -32.20 -13.40 3.12
CA PRO A 105 -31.61 -12.12 3.43
C PRO A 105 -31.53 -11.82 4.93
N GLU A 106 -32.56 -12.28 5.68
CA GLU A 106 -32.61 -12.12 7.15
C GLU A 106 -31.50 -12.92 7.84
N ALA A 107 -31.20 -14.12 7.37
CA ALA A 107 -30.15 -14.97 7.92
C ALA A 107 -28.74 -14.32 7.75
N GLN A 108 -28.50 -13.61 6.65
CA GLN A 108 -27.27 -12.85 6.48
C GLN A 108 -27.17 -11.68 7.46
N LEU A 109 -28.28 -11.00 7.74
CA LEU A 109 -28.31 -9.92 8.74
C LEU A 109 -28.08 -10.45 10.16
N GLU A 110 -28.67 -11.60 10.49
CA GLU A 110 -28.44 -12.27 11.77
C GLU A 110 -26.99 -12.72 11.93
N MET A 111 -26.40 -13.32 10.89
CA MET A 111 -24.98 -13.68 10.85
C MET A 111 -24.09 -12.47 11.11
N GLN A 112 -24.36 -11.33 10.45
CA GLN A 112 -23.59 -10.09 10.68
C GLN A 112 -23.74 -9.57 12.11
N LYS A 113 -24.94 -9.67 12.72
CA LYS A 113 -25.16 -9.29 14.12
C LYS A 113 -24.40 -10.19 15.09
N GLU A 114 -24.45 -11.52 14.90
CA GLU A 114 -23.69 -12.47 15.71
C GLU A 114 -22.19 -12.26 15.57
N MET A 115 -21.69 -12.04 14.35
CA MET A 115 -20.28 -11.71 14.09
C MET A 115 -19.87 -10.41 14.80
N SER A 116 -20.70 -9.36 14.72
CA SER A 116 -20.42 -8.08 15.39
C SER A 116 -20.42 -8.22 16.92
N ALA A 117 -21.27 -9.08 17.47
CA ALA A 117 -21.29 -9.37 18.91
C ALA A 117 -20.00 -10.08 19.38
N ILE A 118 -19.45 -11.02 18.57
CA ILE A 118 -18.14 -11.64 18.87
C ILE A 118 -17.03 -10.58 18.86
N TYR A 119 -16.99 -9.69 17.87
CA TYR A 119 -15.99 -8.62 17.83
C TYR A 119 -16.09 -7.72 19.07
N ALA A 120 -17.31 -7.36 19.49
CA ALA A 120 -17.54 -6.55 20.67
C ALA A 120 -17.11 -7.28 21.97
N LYS A 121 -17.46 -8.55 22.11
CA LYS A 121 -17.10 -9.42 23.26
C LYS A 121 -15.58 -9.48 23.47
N HIS A 122 -14.80 -9.54 22.38
CA HIS A 122 -13.34 -9.64 22.43
C HIS A 122 -12.62 -8.28 22.32
N GLY A 123 -13.35 -7.16 22.41
CA GLY A 123 -12.78 -5.82 22.32
C GLY A 123 -12.04 -5.56 21.01
N THR A 124 -12.50 -6.16 19.92
CA THR A 124 -11.98 -5.98 18.56
C THR A 124 -13.01 -5.25 17.70
N ASN A 125 -12.54 -4.72 16.57
CA ASN A 125 -13.40 -4.02 15.61
C ASN A 125 -13.20 -4.67 14.23
N PRO A 126 -14.26 -5.00 13.48
CA PRO A 126 -14.15 -5.49 12.11
C PRO A 126 -13.35 -4.52 11.21
N PHE A 127 -13.41 -3.21 11.50
CA PHE A 127 -12.61 -2.19 10.82
C PHE A 127 -11.13 -2.19 11.22
N ALA A 128 -10.70 -2.94 12.23
CA ALA A 128 -9.29 -3.08 12.57
C ALA A 128 -8.48 -3.74 11.44
N MET A 129 -9.11 -4.56 10.60
CA MET A 129 -8.50 -5.10 9.38
C MET A 129 -8.21 -4.02 8.32
N LEU A 130 -9.01 -2.94 8.26
CA LEU A 130 -8.80 -1.82 7.36
C LEU A 130 -7.59 -0.95 7.75
N SER A 131 -7.07 -1.10 8.96
CA SER A 131 -5.82 -0.44 9.36
C SER A 131 -4.63 -0.84 8.47
N GLY A 132 -4.71 -2.02 7.82
CA GLY A 132 -3.75 -2.46 6.79
C GLY A 132 -3.78 -1.63 5.50
N CYS A 133 -4.85 -0.86 5.24
CA CYS A 133 -4.97 -0.02 4.04
C CYS A 133 -4.38 1.40 4.19
N VAL A 134 -3.97 1.79 5.40
CA VAL A 134 -3.38 3.12 5.65
C VAL A 134 -2.14 3.40 4.79
N PRO A 135 -1.20 2.44 4.55
CA PRO A 135 -0.10 2.65 3.62
C PRO A 135 -0.55 2.97 2.20
N LEU A 136 -1.64 2.36 1.74
CA LEU A 136 -2.20 2.61 0.41
C LEU A 136 -2.69 4.05 0.28
N LEU A 137 -3.34 4.59 1.30
CA LEU A 137 -3.80 5.98 1.31
C LEU A 137 -2.63 6.98 1.28
N LEU A 138 -1.53 6.68 2.00
CA LEU A 138 -0.30 7.49 1.95
C LEU A 138 0.42 7.38 0.61
N GLN A 139 0.30 6.23 -0.05
CA GLN A 139 0.92 5.93 -1.34
C GLN A 139 0.27 6.71 -2.49
N MET A 140 -1.06 6.90 -2.46
CA MET A 140 -1.82 7.46 -3.57
C MET A 140 -1.37 8.87 -3.99
N PRO A 141 -1.19 9.86 -3.10
CA PRO A 141 -0.70 11.19 -3.49
C PRO A 141 0.66 11.15 -4.18
N ILE A 142 1.58 10.29 -3.69
CA ILE A 142 2.91 10.14 -4.26
C ILE A 142 2.84 9.54 -5.67
N TYR A 143 2.01 8.50 -5.84
CA TYR A 143 1.78 7.87 -7.12
C TYR A 143 1.21 8.86 -8.15
N ILE A 144 0.17 9.60 -7.75
CA ILE A 144 -0.49 10.57 -8.62
C ILE A 144 0.48 11.71 -8.97
N GLY A 145 1.22 12.23 -7.99
CA GLY A 145 2.22 13.27 -8.21
C GLY A 145 3.29 12.84 -9.20
N LEU A 146 3.86 11.64 -9.03
CA LEU A 146 4.86 11.09 -9.94
C LEU A 146 4.30 10.83 -11.35
N TYR A 147 3.10 10.26 -11.46
CA TYR A 147 2.45 10.01 -12.75
C TYR A 147 2.28 11.29 -13.57
N TYR A 148 1.73 12.33 -12.96
CA TYR A 148 1.54 13.61 -13.64
C TYR A 148 2.86 14.33 -13.92
N ALA A 149 3.84 14.25 -13.02
CA ALA A 149 5.17 14.81 -13.27
C ALA A 149 5.83 14.20 -14.53
N ILE A 150 5.71 12.87 -14.70
CA ILE A 150 6.21 12.19 -15.92
C ILE A 150 5.42 12.63 -17.15
N LYS A 151 4.09 12.71 -17.04
CA LYS A 151 3.22 13.03 -18.17
C LYS A 151 3.38 14.48 -18.66
N GLU A 152 3.64 15.41 -17.75
CA GLU A 152 3.74 16.85 -18.05
C GLU A 152 5.18 17.29 -18.37
N SER A 153 6.21 16.53 -17.96
CA SER A 153 7.61 16.83 -18.23
C SER A 153 8.18 15.96 -19.35
N SER A 154 8.40 16.57 -20.53
CA SER A 154 9.10 15.89 -21.62
C SER A 154 10.52 15.48 -21.23
N ALA A 155 11.20 16.26 -20.38
CA ALA A 155 12.55 15.96 -19.91
C ALA A 155 12.58 14.65 -19.11
N ILE A 156 11.57 14.37 -18.29
CA ILE A 156 11.45 13.10 -17.56
C ILE A 156 11.04 11.98 -18.53
N ALA A 157 10.03 12.22 -19.36
CA ALA A 157 9.44 11.20 -20.21
C ALA A 157 10.41 10.63 -21.24
N THR A 158 11.29 11.46 -21.83
CA THR A 158 12.27 11.03 -22.83
C THR A 158 13.62 10.64 -22.25
N HIS A 159 13.80 10.74 -20.93
CA HIS A 159 15.06 10.37 -20.30
C HIS A 159 15.26 8.86 -20.30
N SER A 160 16.38 8.42 -20.84
CA SER A 160 16.80 7.01 -20.81
C SER A 160 17.52 6.69 -19.51
N PHE A 161 17.10 5.63 -18.84
CA PHE A 161 17.75 5.12 -17.63
C PHE A 161 18.02 3.63 -17.78
N LEU A 162 19.28 3.23 -17.60
CA LEU A 162 19.75 1.87 -17.88
C LEU A 162 19.45 1.45 -19.34
N TRP A 163 18.44 0.63 -19.57
CA TRP A 163 18.04 0.12 -20.88
C TRP A 163 16.65 0.60 -21.32
N PHE A 164 15.94 1.42 -20.53
CA PHE A 164 14.56 1.83 -20.78
C PHE A 164 14.39 3.35 -20.70
N GLU A 165 13.38 3.85 -21.39
CA GLU A 165 12.92 5.24 -21.29
C GLU A 165 11.88 5.38 -20.18
N LEU A 166 12.01 6.43 -19.37
CA LEU A 166 11.15 6.62 -18.18
C LEU A 166 9.67 6.82 -18.54
N GLY A 167 9.38 7.44 -19.69
CA GLY A 167 8.00 7.69 -20.13
C GLY A 167 7.34 6.53 -20.88
N GLN A 168 8.11 5.55 -21.30
CA GLN A 168 7.61 4.38 -22.05
C GLN A 168 7.41 3.18 -21.13
N THR A 169 6.64 2.19 -21.60
CA THR A 169 6.53 0.90 -20.90
C THR A 169 7.73 0.02 -21.26
N ASP A 170 8.25 -0.72 -20.28
CA ASP A 170 9.33 -1.69 -20.47
C ASP A 170 8.96 -3.05 -19.90
N ILE A 171 9.02 -4.07 -20.76
CA ILE A 171 8.60 -5.43 -20.41
C ILE A 171 9.59 -6.08 -19.43
N ILE A 172 10.89 -5.82 -19.57
CA ILE A 172 11.91 -6.43 -18.71
C ILE A 172 11.77 -5.88 -17.29
N LEU A 173 11.65 -4.56 -17.13
CA LEU A 173 11.43 -3.94 -15.84
C LEU A 173 10.10 -4.38 -15.21
N ALA A 174 9.04 -4.53 -16.01
CA ALA A 174 7.75 -5.05 -15.57
C ALA A 174 7.89 -6.47 -14.99
N ILE A 175 8.55 -7.39 -15.70
CA ILE A 175 8.78 -8.77 -15.24
C ILE A 175 9.60 -8.78 -13.95
N ILE A 176 10.68 -8.01 -13.87
CA ILE A 176 11.50 -7.89 -12.66
C ILE A 176 10.63 -7.44 -11.49
N THR A 177 9.79 -6.43 -11.70
CA THR A 177 8.91 -5.89 -10.65
C THR A 177 7.90 -6.92 -10.18
N ILE A 178 7.30 -7.70 -11.07
CA ILE A 178 6.38 -8.79 -10.71
C ILE A 178 7.10 -9.84 -9.86
N ILE A 179 8.30 -10.26 -10.26
CA ILE A 179 9.11 -11.23 -9.49
C ILE A 179 9.36 -10.70 -8.08
N LEU A 180 9.69 -9.42 -7.92
CA LEU A 180 9.90 -8.78 -6.63
C LEU A 180 8.62 -8.78 -5.77
N TYR A 181 7.45 -8.51 -6.35
CA TYR A 181 6.16 -8.57 -5.63
C TYR A 181 5.81 -9.98 -5.19
N VAL A 182 6.05 -10.99 -6.04
CA VAL A 182 5.83 -12.41 -5.69
C VAL A 182 6.78 -12.82 -4.56
N LEU A 183 8.05 -12.42 -4.65
CA LEU A 183 9.03 -12.67 -3.60
C LEU A 183 8.63 -12.02 -2.27
N GLN A 184 8.17 -10.77 -2.32
CA GLN A 184 7.67 -10.05 -1.15
C GLN A 184 6.46 -10.77 -0.51
N ALA A 185 5.49 -11.22 -1.32
CA ALA A 185 4.34 -11.96 -0.83
C ALA A 185 4.78 -13.27 -0.16
N LYS A 186 5.69 -14.02 -0.80
CA LYS A 186 6.26 -15.26 -0.25
C LYS A 186 6.96 -14.99 1.10
N ILE A 187 7.82 -13.99 1.18
CA ILE A 187 8.51 -13.63 2.42
C ILE A 187 7.50 -13.24 3.51
N SER A 188 6.45 -12.50 3.17
CA SER A 188 5.43 -12.08 4.12
C SER A 188 4.58 -13.24 4.64
N THR A 189 4.37 -14.28 3.83
CA THR A 189 3.54 -15.45 4.20
C THR A 189 4.29 -16.56 4.93
N LEU A 190 5.63 -16.55 4.98
CA LEU A 190 6.45 -17.61 5.58
C LEU A 190 6.10 -17.94 7.05
N HIS A 191 5.51 -16.99 7.78
CA HIS A 191 5.17 -17.15 9.21
C HIS A 191 3.67 -17.24 9.46
N LEU A 192 2.86 -17.31 8.40
CA LEU A 192 1.43 -17.48 8.55
C LEU A 192 1.10 -18.98 8.62
N ASP A 193 0.42 -19.37 9.69
CA ASP A 193 -0.08 -20.74 9.87
C ASP A 193 -1.12 -21.10 8.80
N ASN A 194 -1.39 -22.39 8.64
CA ASN A 194 -2.44 -22.87 7.73
C ASN A 194 -3.84 -22.40 8.14
N SER A 195 -4.03 -22.09 9.44
CA SER A 195 -5.26 -21.48 9.94
C SER A 195 -5.52 -20.06 9.38
N GLN A 196 -4.51 -19.39 8.81
CA GLN A 196 -4.57 -18.03 8.28
C GLN A 196 -4.61 -18.00 6.73
N GLN A 197 -5.23 -19.01 6.12
CA GLN A 197 -5.28 -19.16 4.65
C GLN A 197 -5.91 -17.95 3.95
N GLN A 198 -6.94 -17.34 4.54
CA GLN A 198 -7.57 -16.12 4.02
C GLN A 198 -6.58 -14.95 4.01
N MET A 199 -5.75 -14.81 5.04
CA MET A 199 -4.70 -13.78 5.08
C MET A 199 -3.63 -14.03 4.02
N LYS A 200 -3.20 -15.28 3.79
CA LYS A 200 -2.28 -15.65 2.71
C LYS A 200 -2.85 -15.23 1.35
N PHE A 201 -4.12 -15.52 1.11
CA PHE A 201 -4.78 -15.12 -0.13
C PHE A 201 -4.74 -13.61 -0.36
N ILE A 202 -5.08 -12.80 0.66
CA ILE A 202 -5.05 -11.33 0.57
C ILE A 202 -3.64 -10.81 0.19
N LEU A 203 -2.58 -11.43 0.74
CA LEU A 203 -1.20 -11.03 0.43
C LEU A 203 -0.80 -11.32 -1.03
N TYR A 204 -1.42 -12.30 -1.68
CA TYR A 204 -1.18 -12.59 -3.10
C TYR A 204 -2.05 -11.76 -4.06
N VAL A 205 -3.08 -11.08 -3.57
CA VAL A 205 -3.91 -10.17 -4.40
C VAL A 205 -3.05 -9.05 -4.99
N THR A 206 -2.13 -8.48 -4.21
CA THR A 206 -1.26 -7.39 -4.69
C THR A 206 -0.38 -7.81 -5.88
N PRO A 207 0.41 -8.90 -5.84
CA PRO A 207 1.15 -9.38 -7.01
C PRO A 207 0.26 -9.64 -8.22
N ILE A 208 -0.91 -10.25 -8.03
CA ILE A 208 -1.85 -10.54 -9.12
C ILE A 208 -2.32 -9.24 -9.78
N MET A 209 -2.71 -8.25 -9.00
CA MET A 209 -3.12 -6.94 -9.51
C MET A 209 -1.96 -6.24 -10.24
N MET A 210 -0.75 -6.30 -9.68
CA MET A 210 0.43 -5.68 -10.28
C MET A 210 0.82 -6.34 -11.60
N CYS A 211 0.53 -7.64 -11.83
CA CYS A 211 0.74 -8.31 -13.11
C CYS A 211 0.04 -7.60 -14.29
N PHE A 212 -1.06 -6.91 -14.06
CA PHE A 212 -1.74 -6.17 -15.11
C PHE A 212 -1.25 -4.72 -15.20
N VAL A 213 -1.04 -4.08 -14.06
CA VAL A 213 -0.77 -2.64 -13.99
C VAL A 213 0.61 -2.29 -14.54
N VAL A 214 1.65 -3.09 -14.24
CA VAL A 214 3.04 -2.77 -14.64
C VAL A 214 3.27 -2.79 -16.15
N PHE A 215 2.43 -3.50 -16.92
CA PHE A 215 2.56 -3.56 -18.38
C PHE A 215 1.93 -2.36 -19.11
N ILE A 216 1.14 -1.55 -18.42
CA ILE A 216 0.46 -0.39 -19.01
C ILE A 216 0.97 0.95 -18.46
N MET A 217 1.82 0.91 -17.44
CA MET A 217 2.34 2.11 -16.79
C MET A 217 3.72 2.50 -17.31
N PRO A 218 4.06 3.79 -17.34
CA PRO A 218 5.41 4.28 -17.67
C PRO A 218 6.49 3.66 -16.77
N SER A 219 7.67 3.39 -17.34
CA SER A 219 8.78 2.76 -16.63
C SER A 219 9.24 3.51 -15.39
N ALA A 220 9.09 4.84 -15.35
CA ALA A 220 9.39 5.64 -14.16
C ALA A 220 8.53 5.20 -12.93
N LEU A 221 7.24 4.90 -13.15
CA LEU A 221 6.37 4.38 -12.08
C LEU A 221 6.71 2.95 -11.72
N VAL A 222 7.02 2.12 -12.71
CA VAL A 222 7.43 0.73 -12.48
C VAL A 222 8.75 0.70 -11.71
N LEU A 223 9.71 1.60 -12.01
CA LEU A 223 10.95 1.78 -11.27
C LEU A 223 10.68 2.18 -9.80
N TYR A 224 9.79 3.15 -9.60
CA TYR A 224 9.37 3.56 -8.26
C TYR A 224 8.81 2.38 -7.46
N TRP A 225 7.97 1.54 -8.07
CA TRP A 225 7.43 0.34 -7.43
C TRP A 225 8.50 -0.73 -7.17
N ALA A 226 9.39 -0.99 -8.16
CA ALA A 226 10.48 -1.96 -8.00
C ALA A 226 11.39 -1.60 -6.82
N VAL A 227 11.85 -0.35 -6.74
CA VAL A 227 12.67 0.15 -5.64
C VAL A 227 11.89 0.10 -4.31
N GLY A 228 10.61 0.49 -4.34
CA GLY A 228 9.74 0.48 -3.17
C GLY A 228 9.52 -0.93 -2.61
N VAL A 229 9.34 -1.95 -3.46
CA VAL A 229 9.17 -3.34 -3.01
C VAL A 229 10.49 -3.97 -2.56
N LEU A 230 11.62 -3.61 -3.19
CA LEU A 230 12.95 -4.01 -2.71
C LEU A 230 13.21 -3.50 -1.29
N PHE A 231 12.90 -2.22 -1.03
CA PHE A 231 12.99 -1.66 0.31
C PHE A 231 12.08 -2.40 1.30
N LEU A 232 10.84 -2.71 0.89
CA LEU A 232 9.88 -3.44 1.72
C LEU A 232 10.35 -4.87 2.04
N ILE A 233 11.00 -5.56 1.10
CA ILE A 233 11.64 -6.86 1.32
C ILE A 233 12.72 -6.73 2.38
N ALA A 234 13.65 -5.79 2.21
CA ALA A 234 14.73 -5.55 3.16
C ALA A 234 14.19 -5.21 4.56
N GLN A 235 13.21 -4.31 4.64
CA GLN A 235 12.52 -3.96 5.87
C GLN A 235 11.85 -5.17 6.54
N THR A 236 11.14 -6.00 5.78
CA THR A 236 10.46 -7.18 6.31
C THR A 236 11.45 -8.17 6.90
N ILE A 237 12.56 -8.43 6.20
CA ILE A 237 13.62 -9.32 6.68
C ILE A 237 14.27 -8.74 7.95
N PHE A 238 14.56 -7.44 7.97
CA PHE A 238 15.17 -6.76 9.12
C PHE A 238 14.27 -6.82 10.36
N LEU A 239 12.99 -6.47 10.21
CA LEU A 239 12.04 -6.51 11.32
C LEU A 239 11.80 -7.93 11.86
N LYS A 240 11.92 -8.95 11.01
CA LYS A 240 11.82 -10.35 11.44
C LYS A 240 13.01 -10.82 12.26
N ARG A 241 14.20 -10.26 12.03
CA ARG A 241 15.39 -10.60 12.83
C ARG A 241 15.37 -9.94 14.21
N LEU A 242 14.58 -8.88 14.41
CA LEU A 242 14.47 -8.14 15.66
C LEU A 242 13.28 -8.60 16.54
N SER A 243 12.39 -9.43 16.02
CA SER A 243 11.20 -9.95 16.72
C SER A 243 11.35 -11.41 17.07
#